data_5ab6edaaeef1224d76628582239fef97
#
_entry.id   5ab6edaaeef1224d76628582239fef97
#
_cell.length_a   1.000
_cell.length_b   1.000
_cell.length_c   1.000
_cell.angle_alpha   90.00
_cell.angle_beta   90.00
_cell.angle_gamma   90.00
#
_symmetry.space_group_name_H-M   'P 1'
#
loop_
_entity.id
_entity.type
_entity.pdbx_description
1 polymer ?
#
loop_
_entity_poly.entity_id
_entity_poly.type
_entity_poly.pdbx_seq_one_letter_code
_entity_poly.pdbx_strand_id
1 'polypeptide(L)'
;AALFAAGMSSVDSGVNSITAVLNQDLLPLFRPSPPSDVARRRRNHAIAWCTGLLVVALSIGVRYVPGNYLEVTQKTSSLFFPPLFSLFFLALFVKHSNGPGALIGVAYGMTVAVFFAFWDVFTGRTPLSFQWIGFVSLLTSIGIGWVACLFFHGRTGLKNVTPFVVGALAFLAVVSVLVLQWGRSLQ
;
A
#
# COMPACT_ATOMS: atom_id res chain seq x y z
N ALA A 1 11.60 -9.83 26.03
CA ALA A 1 11.05 -8.53 26.46
C ALA A 1 11.40 -7.43 25.45
N ALA A 2 12.67 -7.18 25.10
CA ALA A 2 13.10 -6.09 24.22
C ALA A 2 12.45 -6.11 22.82
N LEU A 3 12.36 -7.27 22.18
CA LEU A 3 11.72 -7.43 20.86
C LEU A 3 10.23 -7.08 20.91
N PHE A 4 9.54 -7.47 21.97
CA PHE A 4 8.12 -7.12 22.14
C PHE A 4 7.94 -5.60 22.35
N ALA A 5 8.81 -4.99 23.15
CA ALA A 5 8.76 -3.55 23.37
C ALA A 5 9.01 -2.76 22.07
N ALA A 6 10.00 -3.18 21.26
CA ALA A 6 10.28 -2.59 19.96
C ALA A 6 9.10 -2.76 18.98
N GLY A 7 8.52 -3.95 18.94
CA GLY A 7 7.34 -4.23 18.10
C GLY A 7 6.14 -3.37 18.52
N MET A 8 5.84 -3.29 19.82
CA MET A 8 4.75 -2.45 20.35
C MET A 8 4.94 -0.97 20.02
N SER A 9 6.16 -0.45 20.19
CA SER A 9 6.48 0.95 19.87
C SER A 9 6.28 1.26 18.38
N SER A 10 6.67 0.34 17.50
CA SER A 10 6.47 0.52 16.05
C SER A 10 5.00 0.49 15.66
N VAL A 11 4.21 -0.42 16.23
CA VAL A 11 2.77 -0.51 15.97
C VAL A 11 2.05 0.73 16.49
N ASP A 12 2.37 1.19 17.70
CA ASP A 12 1.78 2.40 18.29
C ASP A 12 2.03 3.64 17.42
N SER A 13 3.28 3.85 17.02
CA SER A 13 3.66 4.94 16.12
C SER A 13 2.90 4.85 14.77
N GLY A 14 2.76 3.65 14.22
CA GLY A 14 2.01 3.41 12.98
C GLY A 14 0.52 3.75 13.13
N VAL A 15 -0.13 3.27 14.17
CA VAL A 15 -1.56 3.55 14.45
C VAL A 15 -1.79 5.04 14.65
N ASN A 16 -0.91 5.72 15.41
CA ASN A 16 -1.01 7.15 15.62
C ASN A 16 -0.86 7.95 14.32
N SER A 17 0.12 7.59 13.49
CA SER A 17 0.36 8.24 12.19
C SER A 17 -0.83 8.05 11.25
N ILE A 18 -1.35 6.85 11.13
CA ILE A 18 -2.54 6.56 10.30
C ILE A 18 -3.75 7.34 10.83
N THR A 19 -3.95 7.37 12.14
CA THR A 19 -5.06 8.11 12.76
C THR A 19 -4.96 9.61 12.48
N ALA A 20 -3.75 10.18 12.53
CA ALA A 20 -3.51 11.58 12.22
C ALA A 20 -3.84 11.90 10.75
N VAL A 21 -3.29 11.12 9.80
CA VAL A 21 -3.53 11.31 8.35
C VAL A 21 -5.02 11.15 8.02
N LEU A 22 -5.68 10.12 8.56
CA LEU A 22 -7.11 9.91 8.34
C LEU A 22 -7.95 11.10 8.83
N ASN A 23 -7.62 11.65 10.00
CA ASN A 23 -8.37 12.76 10.57
C ASN A 23 -8.08 14.12 9.94
N GLN A 24 -6.83 14.38 9.55
CA GLN A 24 -6.40 15.68 9.06
C GLN A 24 -6.55 15.82 7.54
N ASP A 25 -6.27 14.74 6.81
CA ASP A 25 -6.17 14.80 5.35
C ASP A 25 -7.37 14.14 4.65
N LEU A 26 -7.78 12.95 5.11
CA LEU A 26 -8.77 12.15 4.38
C LEU A 26 -10.22 12.47 4.77
N LEU A 27 -10.53 12.49 6.07
CA LEU A 27 -11.90 12.71 6.52
C LEU A 27 -12.48 14.07 6.15
N PRO A 28 -11.72 15.18 6.18
CA PRO A 28 -12.26 16.48 5.77
C PRO A 28 -12.72 16.53 4.32
N LEU A 29 -12.17 15.65 3.45
CA LEU A 29 -12.60 15.54 2.05
C LEU A 29 -14.02 14.97 1.90
N PHE A 30 -14.46 14.15 2.86
CA PHE A 30 -15.75 13.43 2.80
C PHE A 30 -16.76 13.93 3.83
N ARG A 31 -16.30 14.46 4.95
CA ARG A 31 -17.17 14.94 6.03
C ARG A 31 -16.60 16.21 6.67
N PRO A 32 -17.44 17.21 6.97
CA PRO A 32 -17.02 18.38 7.71
C PRO A 32 -16.49 17.98 9.10
N SER A 33 -15.54 18.76 9.59
CA SER A 33 -14.97 18.56 10.92
C SER A 33 -16.04 18.61 12.01
N PRO A 34 -15.95 17.75 13.04
CA PRO A 34 -16.93 17.73 14.10
C PRO A 34 -16.92 19.07 14.89
N PRO A 35 -18.11 19.53 15.31
CA PRO A 35 -18.27 20.88 15.89
C PRO A 35 -17.73 21.00 17.31
N SER A 36 -17.37 19.89 17.99
CA SER A 36 -16.89 19.91 19.36
C SER A 36 -15.61 19.06 19.55
N ASP A 37 -14.78 19.47 20.51
CA ASP A 37 -13.55 18.74 20.88
C ASP A 37 -13.83 17.32 21.39
N VAL A 38 -14.94 17.14 22.07
CA VAL A 38 -15.37 15.83 22.58
C VAL A 38 -15.69 14.88 21.42
N ALA A 39 -16.44 15.36 20.42
CA ALA A 39 -16.76 14.58 19.23
C ALA A 39 -15.49 14.24 18.40
N ARG A 40 -14.55 15.19 18.34
CA ARG A 40 -13.25 14.97 17.68
C ARG A 40 -12.43 13.88 18.38
N ARG A 41 -12.33 13.92 19.73
CA ARG A 41 -11.65 12.88 20.51
C ARG A 41 -12.30 11.50 20.30
N ARG A 42 -13.63 11.42 20.38
CA ARG A 42 -14.36 10.16 20.17
C ARG A 42 -14.10 9.56 18.77
N ARG A 43 -14.07 10.41 17.75
CA ARG A 43 -13.73 10.01 16.38
C ARG A 43 -12.29 9.49 16.29
N ASN A 44 -11.33 10.19 16.89
CA ASN A 44 -9.92 9.77 16.89
C ASN A 44 -9.75 8.39 17.57
N HIS A 45 -10.38 8.17 18.71
CA HIS A 45 -10.37 6.87 19.36
C HIS A 45 -11.01 5.77 18.51
N ALA A 46 -12.15 6.05 17.88
CA ALA A 46 -12.79 5.07 17.00
C ALA A 46 -11.89 4.67 15.81
N ILE A 47 -11.22 5.64 15.18
CA ILE A 47 -10.28 5.39 14.09
C ILE A 47 -9.07 4.58 14.58
N ALA A 48 -8.50 4.94 15.74
CA ALA A 48 -7.37 4.21 16.32
C ALA A 48 -7.75 2.75 16.62
N TRP A 49 -8.92 2.49 17.18
CA TRP A 49 -9.43 1.14 17.41
C TRP A 49 -9.64 0.37 16.11
N CYS A 50 -10.27 0.98 15.10
CA CYS A 50 -10.45 0.35 13.80
C CYS A 50 -9.11 0.00 13.14
N THR A 51 -8.15 0.92 13.19
CA THR A 51 -6.80 0.70 12.64
C THR A 51 -6.08 -0.41 13.40
N GLY A 52 -6.13 -0.41 14.74
CA GLY A 52 -5.52 -1.46 15.56
C GLY A 52 -6.13 -2.84 15.27
N LEU A 53 -7.45 -2.94 15.20
CA LEU A 53 -8.14 -4.19 14.84
C LEU A 53 -7.77 -4.66 13.43
N LEU A 54 -7.66 -3.75 12.48
CA LEU A 54 -7.21 -4.06 11.12
C LEU A 54 -5.79 -4.62 11.12
N VAL A 55 -4.86 -4.01 11.86
CA VAL A 55 -3.48 -4.50 11.99
C VAL A 55 -3.46 -5.92 12.57
N VAL A 56 -4.24 -6.19 13.62
CA VAL A 56 -4.36 -7.53 14.21
C VAL A 56 -4.91 -8.53 13.20
N ALA A 57 -5.98 -8.18 12.49
CA ALA A 57 -6.58 -9.05 11.47
C ALA A 57 -5.60 -9.37 10.34
N LEU A 58 -4.86 -8.37 9.86
CA LEU A 58 -3.83 -8.57 8.83
C LEU A 58 -2.66 -9.42 9.35
N SER A 59 -2.26 -9.25 10.62
CA SER A 59 -1.20 -10.06 11.24
C SER A 59 -1.60 -11.54 11.32
N ILE A 60 -2.86 -11.84 11.61
CA ILE A 60 -3.38 -13.21 11.55
C ILE A 60 -3.33 -13.75 10.11
N GLY A 61 -3.62 -12.90 9.12
CA GLY A 61 -3.54 -13.24 7.71
C GLY A 61 -2.14 -13.63 7.23
N VAL A 62 -1.09 -13.01 7.79
CA VAL A 62 0.31 -13.33 7.44
C VAL A 62 0.66 -14.80 7.71
N ARG A 63 0.00 -15.46 8.68
CA ARG A 63 0.19 -16.88 8.97
C ARG A 63 -0.07 -17.78 7.75
N TYR A 64 -0.92 -17.37 6.84
CA TYR A 64 -1.30 -18.14 5.66
C TYR A 64 -0.37 -17.88 4.45
N VAL A 65 0.60 -16.99 4.56
CA VAL A 65 1.58 -16.72 3.49
C VAL A 65 2.68 -17.79 3.57
N PRO A 66 2.84 -18.62 2.52
CA PRO A 66 3.90 -19.63 2.50
C PRO A 66 5.27 -18.96 2.39
N GLY A 67 6.27 -19.52 3.08
CA GLY A 67 7.66 -19.05 3.04
C GLY A 67 8.30 -18.91 4.41
N ASN A 68 9.60 -18.71 4.42
CA ASN A 68 10.35 -18.40 5.62
C ASN A 68 10.07 -16.98 6.10
N TYR A 69 10.21 -16.74 7.40
CA TYR A 69 9.98 -15.43 8.00
C TYR A 69 10.70 -14.27 7.27
N LEU A 70 11.97 -14.48 6.89
CA LEU A 70 12.73 -13.48 6.13
C LEU A 70 12.14 -13.23 4.74
N GLU A 71 11.72 -14.27 4.06
CA GLU A 71 11.10 -14.17 2.74
C GLU A 71 9.78 -13.41 2.78
N VAL A 72 8.91 -13.74 3.73
CA VAL A 72 7.62 -13.05 3.93
C VAL A 72 7.84 -11.58 4.27
N THR A 73 8.79 -11.28 5.15
CA THR A 73 9.13 -9.90 5.52
C THR A 73 9.66 -9.11 4.33
N GLN A 74 10.55 -9.70 3.54
CA GLN A 74 11.11 -9.05 2.35
C GLN A 74 10.07 -8.86 1.24
N LYS A 75 9.24 -9.86 0.98
CA LYS A 75 8.12 -9.74 0.03
C LYS A 75 7.19 -8.60 0.45
N THR A 76 6.78 -8.56 1.72
CA THR A 76 5.89 -7.51 2.26
C THR A 76 6.53 -6.13 2.17
N SER A 77 7.79 -6.00 2.56
CA SER A 77 8.53 -4.73 2.47
C SER A 77 8.66 -4.25 1.03
N SER A 78 8.96 -5.15 0.10
CA SER A 78 9.10 -4.84 -1.32
C SER A 78 7.80 -4.44 -2.00
N LEU A 79 6.65 -4.77 -1.41
CA LEU A 79 5.35 -4.31 -1.90
C LEU A 79 5.11 -2.82 -1.63
N PHE A 80 5.59 -2.30 -0.50
CA PHE A 80 5.25 -0.96 -0.02
C PHE A 80 6.38 0.05 -0.16
N PHE A 81 7.61 -0.29 0.20
CA PHE A 81 8.71 0.67 0.21
C PHE A 81 9.05 1.27 -1.15
N PRO A 82 9.21 0.49 -2.23
CA PRO A 82 9.55 1.05 -3.52
C PRO A 82 8.49 1.98 -4.10
N PRO A 83 7.18 1.65 -4.08
CA PRO A 83 6.14 2.56 -4.52
C PRO A 83 6.06 3.84 -3.68
N LEU A 84 6.22 3.75 -2.35
CA LEU A 84 6.28 4.93 -1.48
C LEU A 84 7.49 5.82 -1.81
N PHE A 85 8.67 5.23 -1.97
CA PHE A 85 9.86 5.98 -2.38
C PHE A 85 9.65 6.68 -3.71
N SER A 86 8.97 6.04 -4.67
CA SER A 86 8.67 6.64 -5.97
C SER A 86 7.83 7.90 -5.88
N LEU A 87 6.91 8.01 -4.89
CA LEU A 87 6.14 9.24 -4.65
C LEU A 87 7.05 10.41 -4.29
N PHE A 88 7.98 10.19 -3.36
CA PHE A 88 8.96 11.20 -2.97
C PHE A 88 9.87 11.55 -4.13
N PHE A 89 10.34 10.54 -4.88
CA PHE A 89 11.18 10.76 -6.04
C PHE A 89 10.47 11.62 -7.10
N LEU A 90 9.24 11.28 -7.46
CA LEU A 90 8.45 12.05 -8.41
C LEU A 90 8.18 13.46 -7.92
N ALA A 91 7.87 13.64 -6.63
CA ALA A 91 7.61 14.94 -6.05
C ALA A 91 8.83 15.87 -6.04
N LEU A 92 10.03 15.32 -5.78
CA LEU A 92 11.25 16.10 -5.63
C LEU A 92 11.99 16.32 -6.95
N PHE A 93 12.01 15.33 -7.84
CA PHE A 93 12.86 15.36 -9.04
C PHE A 93 12.10 15.62 -10.34
N VAL A 94 10.78 15.41 -10.37
CA VAL A 94 9.98 15.65 -11.58
C VAL A 94 9.28 16.99 -11.52
N LYS A 95 9.75 17.94 -12.32
CA LYS A 95 9.27 19.34 -12.36
C LYS A 95 7.75 19.50 -12.59
N HIS A 96 7.14 18.56 -13.32
CA HIS A 96 5.71 18.57 -13.64
C HIS A 96 4.93 17.48 -12.89
N SER A 97 5.45 17.08 -11.72
CA SER A 97 4.78 16.10 -10.87
C SER A 97 3.39 16.59 -10.48
N ASN A 98 2.42 15.69 -10.58
CA ASN A 98 1.05 15.92 -10.14
C ASN A 98 0.53 14.70 -9.37
N GLY A 99 -0.37 14.95 -8.41
CA GLY A 99 -0.93 13.89 -7.54
C GLY A 99 -1.53 12.72 -8.32
N PRO A 100 -2.36 12.97 -9.35
CA PRO A 100 -2.93 11.93 -10.19
C PRO A 100 -1.90 11.00 -10.83
N GLY A 101 -0.88 11.55 -11.47
CA GLY A 101 0.16 10.77 -12.14
C GLY A 101 1.00 9.95 -11.15
N ALA A 102 1.33 10.53 -10.00
CA ALA A 102 2.06 9.85 -8.95
C ALA A 102 1.26 8.66 -8.38
N LEU A 103 -0.04 8.82 -8.12
CA LEU A 103 -0.92 7.75 -7.66
C LEU A 103 -1.04 6.60 -8.68
N ILE A 104 -1.12 6.91 -9.97
CA ILE A 104 -1.10 5.90 -11.03
C ILE A 104 0.22 5.13 -10.99
N GLY A 105 1.36 5.82 -10.89
CA GLY A 105 2.66 5.18 -10.80
C GLY A 105 2.76 4.20 -9.63
N VAL A 106 2.30 4.62 -8.45
CA VAL A 106 2.25 3.75 -7.24
C VAL A 106 1.34 2.55 -7.45
N ALA A 107 0.13 2.75 -7.97
CA ALA A 107 -0.83 1.67 -8.18
C ALA A 107 -0.26 0.59 -9.11
N TYR A 108 0.33 1.00 -10.23
CA TYR A 108 0.97 0.06 -11.15
C TYR A 108 2.23 -0.60 -10.58
N GLY A 109 3.06 0.16 -9.84
CA GLY A 109 4.22 -0.40 -9.16
C GLY A 109 3.86 -1.47 -8.13
N MET A 110 2.80 -1.23 -7.34
CA MET A 110 2.28 -2.23 -6.40
C MET A 110 1.72 -3.45 -7.15
N THR A 111 1.00 -3.25 -8.25
CA THR A 111 0.47 -4.34 -9.08
C THR A 111 1.60 -5.23 -9.61
N VAL A 112 2.66 -4.63 -10.13
CA VAL A 112 3.85 -5.34 -10.62
C VAL A 112 4.57 -6.05 -9.47
N ALA A 113 4.69 -5.41 -8.31
CA ALA A 113 5.31 -6.02 -7.13
C ALA A 113 4.56 -7.28 -6.68
N VAL A 114 3.21 -7.24 -6.64
CA VAL A 114 2.37 -8.41 -6.33
C VAL A 114 2.56 -9.50 -7.36
N PHE A 115 2.55 -9.17 -8.65
CA PHE A 115 2.75 -10.14 -9.72
C PHE A 115 4.10 -10.86 -9.60
N PHE A 116 5.18 -10.14 -9.33
CA PHE A 116 6.51 -10.73 -9.13
C PHE A 116 6.65 -11.47 -7.80
N ALA A 117 6.01 -11.00 -6.73
CA ALA A 117 6.04 -11.66 -5.43
C ALA A 117 5.38 -13.04 -5.45
N PHE A 118 4.36 -13.21 -6.30
CA PHE A 118 3.60 -14.45 -6.46
C PHE A 118 3.79 -15.08 -7.84
N TRP A 119 4.96 -14.85 -8.45
CA TRP A 119 5.31 -15.36 -9.78
C TRP A 119 5.22 -16.88 -9.87
N ASP A 120 5.67 -17.58 -8.84
CA ASP A 120 5.60 -19.03 -8.68
C ASP A 120 4.17 -19.56 -8.76
N VAL A 121 3.23 -18.85 -8.13
CA VAL A 121 1.81 -19.18 -8.11
C VAL A 121 1.18 -19.03 -9.51
N PHE A 122 1.55 -17.98 -10.25
CA PHE A 122 0.95 -17.69 -11.55
C PHE A 122 1.54 -18.53 -12.70
N THR A 123 2.83 -18.82 -12.64
CA THR A 123 3.53 -19.46 -13.77
C THR A 123 3.91 -20.91 -13.52
N GLY A 124 3.81 -21.40 -12.27
CA GLY A 124 4.28 -22.74 -11.88
C GLY A 124 5.78 -22.95 -12.05
N ARG A 125 6.55 -21.87 -12.21
CA ARG A 125 8.01 -21.91 -12.39
C ARG A 125 8.72 -21.57 -11.07
N THR A 126 10.02 -21.83 -11.02
CA THR A 126 10.88 -21.49 -9.88
C THR A 126 10.68 -20.02 -9.47
N PRO A 127 10.52 -19.75 -8.15
CA PRO A 127 10.31 -18.40 -7.66
C PRO A 127 11.47 -17.49 -8.05
N LEU A 128 11.13 -16.30 -8.53
CA LEU A 128 12.12 -15.26 -8.78
C LEU A 128 12.72 -14.80 -7.44
N SER A 129 14.00 -14.46 -7.46
CA SER A 129 14.64 -13.92 -6.25
C SER A 129 13.87 -12.69 -5.76
N PHE A 130 13.47 -12.71 -4.49
CA PHE A 130 12.71 -11.63 -3.85
C PHE A 130 13.40 -10.26 -3.92
N GLN A 131 14.72 -10.22 -4.16
CA GLN A 131 15.49 -8.98 -4.31
C GLN A 131 15.08 -8.19 -5.56
N TRP A 132 14.67 -8.87 -6.63
CA TRP A 132 14.23 -8.22 -7.87
C TRP A 132 12.88 -7.56 -7.76
N ILE A 133 12.00 -8.02 -6.85
CA ILE A 133 10.65 -7.48 -6.68
C ILE A 133 10.69 -5.98 -6.39
N GLY A 134 11.50 -5.57 -5.42
CA GLY A 134 11.63 -4.17 -5.04
C GLY A 134 12.19 -3.29 -6.17
N PHE A 135 13.21 -3.77 -6.87
CA PHE A 135 13.85 -3.03 -7.95
C PHE A 135 12.92 -2.81 -9.15
N VAL A 136 12.25 -3.88 -9.60
CA VAL A 136 11.31 -3.81 -10.72
C VAL A 136 10.11 -2.93 -10.36
N SER A 137 9.56 -3.08 -9.15
CA SER A 137 8.47 -2.25 -8.64
C SER A 137 8.84 -0.76 -8.62
N LEU A 138 10.05 -0.43 -8.15
CA LEU A 138 10.55 0.94 -8.10
C LEU A 138 10.65 1.56 -9.49
N LEU A 139 11.31 0.88 -10.42
CA LEU A 139 11.48 1.37 -11.79
C LEU A 139 10.13 1.55 -12.49
N THR A 140 9.22 0.59 -12.30
CA THR A 140 7.87 0.66 -12.86
C THR A 140 7.08 1.83 -12.28
N SER A 141 7.12 2.02 -10.95
CA SER A 141 6.44 3.13 -10.30
C SER A 141 6.93 4.48 -10.78
N ILE A 142 8.25 4.67 -10.87
CA ILE A 142 8.86 5.91 -11.35
C ILE A 142 8.54 6.13 -12.83
N GLY A 143 8.76 5.11 -13.68
CA GLY A 143 8.58 5.22 -15.12
C GLY A 143 7.12 5.51 -15.51
N ILE A 144 6.19 4.71 -15.01
CA ILE A 144 4.75 4.92 -15.28
C ILE A 144 4.25 6.20 -14.62
N GLY A 145 4.68 6.51 -13.40
CA GLY A 145 4.32 7.73 -12.71
C GLY A 145 4.80 8.98 -13.47
N TRP A 146 6.02 8.96 -13.98
CA TRP A 146 6.56 10.06 -14.79
C TRP A 146 5.76 10.25 -16.08
N VAL A 147 5.53 9.19 -16.84
CA VAL A 147 4.72 9.22 -18.07
C VAL A 147 3.31 9.71 -17.76
N ALA A 148 2.67 9.19 -16.71
CA ALA A 148 1.35 9.61 -16.30
C ALA A 148 1.32 11.11 -15.90
N CYS A 149 2.35 11.60 -15.22
CA CYS A 149 2.46 13.03 -14.91
C CYS A 149 2.49 13.92 -16.16
N LEU A 150 3.13 13.47 -17.23
CA LEU A 150 3.14 14.19 -18.51
C LEU A 150 1.74 14.24 -19.15
N PHE A 151 1.01 13.14 -19.15
CA PHE A 151 -0.33 13.05 -19.74
C PHE A 151 -1.39 13.82 -18.95
N PHE A 152 -1.27 13.86 -17.63
CA PHE A 152 -2.21 14.57 -16.75
C PHE A 152 -1.79 16.01 -16.43
N HIS A 153 -0.84 16.55 -17.17
CA HIS A 153 -0.41 17.94 -17.01
C HIS A 153 -1.59 18.89 -17.22
N GLY A 154 -1.90 19.70 -16.20
CA GLY A 154 -3.04 20.64 -16.21
C GLY A 154 -4.39 20.05 -15.76
N ARG A 155 -4.50 18.76 -15.49
CA ARG A 155 -5.72 18.10 -14.99
C ARG A 155 -5.57 17.73 -13.53
N THR A 156 -5.87 18.64 -12.62
CA THR A 156 -5.69 18.45 -11.16
C THR A 156 -6.83 17.68 -10.49
N GLY A 157 -7.82 17.18 -11.23
CA GLY A 157 -9.00 16.53 -10.67
C GLY A 157 -8.76 15.06 -10.35
N LEU A 158 -8.89 14.69 -9.06
CA LEU A 158 -8.88 13.30 -8.58
C LEU A 158 -9.91 12.41 -9.30
N LYS A 159 -11.00 12.99 -9.79
CA LYS A 159 -12.09 12.28 -10.50
C LYS A 159 -11.63 11.53 -11.75
N ASN A 160 -10.60 12.02 -12.44
CA ASN A 160 -10.08 11.40 -13.66
C ASN A 160 -9.15 10.21 -13.40
N VAL A 161 -8.68 10.06 -12.17
CA VAL A 161 -7.73 9.02 -11.75
C VAL A 161 -8.43 7.84 -11.09
N THR A 162 -9.61 8.09 -10.53
CA THR A 162 -10.39 7.08 -9.80
C THR A 162 -10.53 5.76 -10.56
N PRO A 163 -10.89 5.71 -11.86
CA PRO A 163 -11.03 4.44 -12.57
C PRO A 163 -9.71 3.66 -12.69
N PHE A 164 -8.58 4.35 -12.86
CA PHE A 164 -7.27 3.70 -12.96
C PHE A 164 -6.79 3.14 -11.62
N VAL A 165 -6.99 3.90 -10.53
CA VAL A 165 -6.66 3.44 -9.18
C VAL A 165 -7.58 2.32 -8.74
N VAL A 166 -8.89 2.44 -8.99
CA VAL A 166 -9.87 1.39 -8.69
C VAL A 166 -9.56 0.12 -9.50
N GLY A 167 -9.20 0.25 -10.77
CA GLY A 167 -8.79 -0.89 -11.60
C GLY A 167 -7.57 -1.62 -11.04
N ALA A 168 -6.53 -0.89 -10.63
CA ALA A 168 -5.34 -1.47 -10.02
C ALA A 168 -5.64 -2.13 -8.67
N LEU A 169 -6.46 -1.48 -7.82
CA LEU A 169 -6.88 -2.04 -6.54
C LEU A 169 -7.77 -3.27 -6.71
N ALA A 170 -8.69 -3.26 -7.69
CA ALA A 170 -9.52 -4.42 -8.01
C ALA A 170 -8.66 -5.59 -8.50
N PHE A 171 -7.67 -5.33 -9.33
CA PHE A 171 -6.71 -6.35 -9.76
C PHE A 171 -5.93 -6.93 -8.58
N LEU A 172 -5.43 -6.08 -7.67
CA LEU A 172 -4.78 -6.51 -6.43
C LEU A 172 -5.69 -7.38 -5.55
N ALA A 173 -6.96 -6.99 -5.42
CA ALA A 173 -7.94 -7.77 -4.66
C ALA A 173 -8.19 -9.15 -5.28
N VAL A 174 -8.38 -9.22 -6.60
CA VAL A 174 -8.57 -10.49 -7.34
C VAL A 174 -7.35 -11.39 -7.18
N VAL A 175 -6.14 -10.85 -7.35
CA VAL A 175 -4.89 -11.59 -7.15
C VAL A 175 -4.78 -12.12 -5.75
N SER A 176 -5.10 -11.31 -4.73
CA SER A 176 -5.05 -11.72 -3.32
C SER A 176 -6.03 -12.89 -3.04
N VAL A 177 -7.24 -12.83 -3.59
CA VAL A 177 -8.24 -13.91 -3.45
C VAL A 177 -7.77 -15.20 -4.13
N LEU A 178 -7.22 -15.10 -5.34
CA LEU A 178 -6.69 -16.26 -6.07
C LEU A 178 -5.54 -16.92 -5.32
N VAL A 179 -4.62 -16.14 -4.76
CA VAL A 179 -3.50 -16.64 -3.94
C VAL A 179 -4.02 -17.35 -2.69
N LEU A 180 -5.02 -16.79 -2.01
CA LEU A 180 -5.63 -17.40 -0.83
C LEU A 180 -6.39 -18.68 -1.15
N GLN A 181 -7.10 -18.73 -2.28
CA GLN A 181 -7.80 -19.94 -2.71
C GLN A 181 -6.82 -21.07 -3.08
N TRP A 182 -5.75 -20.73 -3.77
CA TRP A 182 -4.75 -21.72 -4.18
C TRP A 182 -3.93 -22.26 -3.01
N GLY A 183 -3.61 -21.41 -2.04
CA GLY A 183 -2.99 -21.86 -0.79
C GLY A 183 -3.84 -22.86 0.01
N ARG A 184 -5.17 -22.82 -0.16
CA ARG A 184 -6.09 -23.82 0.46
C ARG A 184 -6.18 -25.12 -0.32
N SER A 185 -5.92 -25.14 -1.61
CA SER A 185 -5.99 -26.34 -2.45
C SER A 185 -4.73 -27.20 -2.37
N LEU A 186 -3.67 -26.70 -1.75
CA LEU A 186 -2.39 -27.40 -1.56
C LEU A 186 -2.21 -27.98 -0.15
N GLN A 187 -3.18 -27.78 0.75
CA GLN A 187 -3.29 -28.44 2.06
C GLN A 187 -4.27 -29.61 2.01
#